data_81ee7dde2b86fdc8c253ba585493c3e9
#
_entry.id   81ee7dde2b86fdc8c253ba585493c3e9
#
_cell.length_a   1.000
_cell.length_b   1.000
_cell.length_c   1.000
_cell.angle_alpha   90.00
_cell.angle_beta   90.00
_cell.angle_gamma   90.00
#
_symmetry.space_group_name_H-M   'P 1'
#
loop_
_entity.id
_entity.type
_entity.pdbx_description
1 polymer ?
#
loop_
_entity_poly.entity_id
_entity_poly.type
_entity_poly.pdbx_seq_one_letter_code
_entity_poly.pdbx_strand_id
1 'polypeptide(L)'
;FLFGGVEMDDAGAGPPAPMDRRYSKEEVWRATEQIIDTAVLCEGLGYDSFWLTEHHFQYEGYEVVPNGILLGAVIAERTERLRIGMAFNIVPQWHPLRLAEDFATLHNISGGRAILGVGRGTVPREAEVLGTRIGSFDNPDQAEDDRLNRLQFDEAMQVINLALNEERFSFHGEVYDFPPPGIPDRGDFVDELTLVPQPIHPFETWQAVTSPPTLEQVPRWGWGGVFWNNHPTFTRQNWDRFGEVWEEAHGRALERGEKRMLVRCVHVADTYEQAVDEVRPGHDEMWKFLGPYGWSKGYMGEDGKPAAPGLIPGLEESIDQKIWLVGTADDVGEQIEWYRDLLGVENLMLFPMMPGDSYTAVEDQLGRLATDVLPRFS
;
A
#
# COMPACT_ATOMS: atom_id res chain seq x y z
N PHE A 1 8.47 -0.67 2.13
CA PHE A 1 7.23 -1.44 2.10
C PHE A 1 7.53 -2.92 2.31
N LEU A 2 6.82 -3.58 3.18
CA LEU A 2 7.04 -4.98 3.49
C LEU A 2 5.75 -5.80 3.28
N PHE A 3 5.93 -6.90 2.56
CA PHE A 3 4.88 -7.90 2.30
C PHE A 3 4.84 -8.86 3.48
N GLY A 4 4.32 -8.69 4.54
CA GLY A 4 4.42 -9.48 5.78
C GLY A 4 3.97 -10.94 5.63
N GLY A 5 4.69 -11.73 4.85
CA GLY A 5 4.39 -13.13 4.56
C GLY A 5 5.20 -14.15 5.39
N VAL A 6 4.81 -15.42 5.29
CA VAL A 6 5.55 -16.54 5.87
C VAL A 6 6.66 -16.98 4.88
N GLU A 7 7.81 -17.37 5.38
CA GLU A 7 8.89 -17.97 4.59
C GLU A 7 8.41 -19.27 3.92
N MET A 8 8.70 -19.46 2.62
CA MET A 8 8.19 -20.58 1.83
C MET A 8 9.31 -21.38 1.19
N ASP A 9 9.43 -22.65 1.55
CA ASP A 9 10.40 -23.56 0.93
C ASP A 9 10.07 -23.89 -0.53
N ASP A 10 8.82 -23.67 -0.95
CA ASP A 10 8.29 -23.99 -2.30
C ASP A 10 7.95 -22.75 -3.13
N ALA A 11 8.45 -21.57 -2.74
CA ALA A 11 8.22 -20.33 -3.47
C ALA A 11 8.62 -20.46 -4.96
N GLY A 12 7.74 -20.00 -5.86
CA GLY A 12 7.97 -20.08 -7.30
C GLY A 12 7.79 -21.47 -7.93
N ALA A 13 7.75 -22.54 -7.14
CA ALA A 13 7.63 -23.90 -7.66
C ALA A 13 6.18 -24.29 -8.04
N GLY A 14 6.03 -24.99 -9.18
CA GLY A 14 4.79 -25.64 -9.56
C GLY A 14 3.66 -24.71 -10.07
N PRO A 15 2.42 -25.24 -10.11
CA PRO A 15 1.24 -24.51 -10.61
C PRO A 15 0.83 -23.36 -9.67
N PRO A 16 -0.26 -22.62 -10.01
CA PRO A 16 -0.82 -21.57 -9.14
C PRO A 16 -0.90 -22.01 -7.68
N ALA A 17 -0.78 -21.04 -6.76
CA ALA A 17 -0.71 -21.28 -5.32
C ALA A 17 -1.71 -22.36 -4.87
N PRO A 18 -1.26 -23.40 -4.15
CA PRO A 18 -2.17 -24.43 -3.67
C PRO A 18 -3.17 -23.79 -2.70
N MET A 19 -4.46 -23.90 -3.01
CA MET A 19 -5.55 -23.43 -2.13
C MET A 19 -5.58 -24.13 -0.78
N ASP A 20 -4.84 -25.22 -0.61
CA ASP A 20 -4.71 -26.01 0.59
C ASP A 20 -3.42 -25.78 1.38
N ARG A 21 -2.52 -24.89 0.90
CA ARG A 21 -1.32 -24.48 1.67
C ARG A 21 -1.74 -23.94 3.03
N ARG A 22 -1.12 -24.42 4.10
CA ARG A 22 -1.38 -24.01 5.47
C ARG A 22 -0.09 -23.95 6.27
N TYR A 23 0.01 -22.93 7.09
CA TYR A 23 1.09 -22.76 8.05
C TYR A 23 0.58 -22.94 9.49
N SER A 24 1.46 -23.32 10.39
CA SER A 24 1.16 -23.40 11.82
C SER A 24 0.91 -21.97 12.37
N LYS A 25 0.24 -21.89 13.52
CA LYS A 25 0.03 -20.61 14.21
C LYS A 25 1.33 -19.95 14.62
N GLU A 26 2.32 -20.77 14.94
CA GLU A 26 3.65 -20.38 15.38
C GLU A 26 4.45 -19.76 14.21
N GLU A 27 4.34 -20.30 12.99
CA GLU A 27 4.98 -19.75 11.79
C GLU A 27 4.37 -18.41 11.42
N VAL A 28 3.04 -18.32 11.40
CA VAL A 28 2.31 -17.07 11.13
C VAL A 28 2.64 -16.00 12.17
N TRP A 29 2.68 -16.38 13.46
CA TRP A 29 3.03 -15.44 14.52
C TRP A 29 4.48 -14.96 14.43
N ARG A 30 5.43 -15.86 14.10
CA ARG A 30 6.82 -15.51 13.89
C ARG A 30 6.97 -14.49 12.75
N ALA A 31 6.27 -14.67 11.64
CA ALA A 31 6.27 -13.69 10.56
C ALA A 31 5.79 -12.31 11.04
N THR A 32 4.75 -12.27 11.88
CA THR A 32 4.27 -11.01 12.49
C THR A 32 5.33 -10.35 13.40
N GLU A 33 6.07 -11.13 14.21
CA GLU A 33 7.16 -10.60 15.05
C GLU A 33 8.32 -10.07 14.19
N GLN A 34 8.67 -10.78 13.13
CA GLN A 34 9.74 -10.38 12.20
C GLN A 34 9.41 -9.07 11.47
N ILE A 35 8.15 -8.81 11.13
CA ILE A 35 7.74 -7.50 10.56
C ILE A 35 8.09 -6.36 11.51
N ILE A 36 7.82 -6.52 12.80
CA ILE A 36 8.11 -5.50 13.81
C ILE A 36 9.63 -5.30 13.94
N ASP A 37 10.39 -6.39 14.00
CA ASP A 37 11.84 -6.32 14.12
C ASP A 37 12.49 -5.70 12.87
N THR A 38 11.97 -6.00 11.67
CA THR A 38 12.40 -5.38 10.42
C THR A 38 12.12 -3.87 10.40
N ALA A 39 11.01 -3.40 10.96
CA ALA A 39 10.75 -1.96 11.07
C ALA A 39 11.80 -1.26 11.97
N VAL A 40 12.19 -1.88 13.07
CA VAL A 40 13.27 -1.38 13.95
C VAL A 40 14.62 -1.37 13.22
N LEU A 41 14.91 -2.41 12.44
CA LEU A 41 16.10 -2.46 11.60
C LEU A 41 16.10 -1.32 10.58
N CYS A 42 14.97 -1.05 9.91
CA CYS A 42 14.85 0.05 8.96
C CYS A 42 15.20 1.41 9.58
N GLU A 43 14.76 1.68 10.81
CA GLU A 43 15.18 2.90 11.52
C GLU A 43 16.69 2.93 11.75
N GLY A 44 17.28 1.80 12.15
CA GLY A 44 18.72 1.68 12.36
C GLY A 44 19.54 1.89 11.09
N LEU A 45 19.00 1.50 9.95
CA LEU A 45 19.59 1.67 8.62
C LEU A 45 19.35 3.06 8.02
N GLY A 46 18.54 3.90 8.64
CA GLY A 46 18.28 5.28 8.19
C GLY A 46 17.16 5.45 7.18
N TYR A 47 16.27 4.47 7.03
CA TYR A 47 15.05 4.65 6.21
C TYR A 47 14.11 5.69 6.84
N ASP A 48 13.44 6.47 6.01
CA ASP A 48 12.52 7.54 6.45
C ASP A 48 11.17 6.98 6.92
N SER A 49 10.70 5.88 6.31
CA SER A 49 9.38 5.32 6.58
C SER A 49 9.32 3.81 6.37
N PHE A 50 8.44 3.18 7.12
CA PHE A 50 8.07 1.77 6.97
C PHE A 50 6.57 1.67 6.70
N TRP A 51 6.18 0.86 5.70
CA TRP A 51 4.79 0.76 5.27
C TRP A 51 4.27 -0.66 5.42
N LEU A 52 3.14 -0.79 6.10
CA LEU A 52 2.44 -2.04 6.39
C LEU A 52 1.27 -2.24 5.42
N THR A 53 1.03 -3.48 5.03
CA THR A 53 -0.17 -3.90 4.31
C THR A 53 -1.33 -4.15 5.26
N GLU A 54 -2.54 -4.34 4.72
CA GLU A 54 -3.68 -4.93 5.41
C GLU A 54 -4.26 -6.02 4.52
N HIS A 55 -4.18 -7.28 4.99
CA HIS A 55 -4.75 -8.43 4.33
C HIS A 55 -5.36 -9.40 5.35
N HIS A 56 -6.42 -10.09 4.95
CA HIS A 56 -7.19 -10.95 5.82
C HIS A 56 -7.30 -12.37 5.27
N PHE A 57 -7.30 -13.35 6.17
CA PHE A 57 -7.57 -14.77 5.83
C PHE A 57 -6.58 -15.37 4.83
N GLN A 58 -5.34 -14.84 4.76
CA GLN A 58 -4.27 -15.30 3.87
C GLN A 58 -3.55 -16.52 4.48
N TYR A 59 -4.30 -17.62 4.68
CA TYR A 59 -3.78 -18.84 5.28
C TYR A 59 -2.72 -19.54 4.42
N GLU A 60 -2.58 -19.13 3.17
CA GLU A 60 -1.54 -19.57 2.23
C GLU A 60 -0.17 -18.94 2.54
N GLY A 61 -0.11 -18.01 3.50
CA GLY A 61 1.13 -17.40 3.98
C GLY A 61 1.61 -16.18 3.20
N TYR A 62 0.83 -15.66 2.26
CA TYR A 62 1.24 -14.49 1.47
C TYR A 62 1.35 -13.22 2.31
N GLU A 63 0.35 -12.93 3.14
CA GLU A 63 0.35 -11.77 4.02
C GLU A 63 -0.37 -12.07 5.33
N VAL A 64 0.22 -11.67 6.45
CA VAL A 64 -0.25 -12.04 7.79
C VAL A 64 -0.62 -10.83 8.65
N VAL A 65 -0.78 -9.65 8.06
CA VAL A 65 -1.09 -8.39 8.76
C VAL A 65 -2.56 -8.02 8.61
N PRO A 66 -3.44 -8.41 9.52
CA PRO A 66 -4.86 -8.06 9.43
C PRO A 66 -5.16 -6.66 10.01
N ASN A 67 -4.23 -6.04 10.70
CA ASN A 67 -4.39 -4.71 11.28
C ASN A 67 -3.04 -4.01 11.41
N GLY A 68 -2.71 -3.21 10.41
CA GLY A 68 -1.47 -2.43 10.38
C GLY A 68 -1.39 -1.38 11.49
N ILE A 69 -2.54 -0.83 11.94
CA ILE A 69 -2.56 0.18 13.01
C ILE A 69 -2.10 -0.42 14.36
N LEU A 70 -2.53 -1.63 14.70
CA LEU A 70 -2.08 -2.31 15.91
C LEU A 70 -0.57 -2.61 15.88
N LEU A 71 -0.06 -3.13 14.76
CA LEU A 71 1.38 -3.34 14.61
C LEU A 71 2.14 -2.01 14.58
N GLY A 72 1.58 -1.00 13.93
CA GLY A 72 2.12 0.35 13.91
C GLY A 72 2.30 0.94 15.31
N ALA A 73 1.39 0.68 16.25
CA ALA A 73 1.53 1.12 17.64
C ALA A 73 2.71 0.44 18.35
N VAL A 74 2.94 -0.85 18.10
CA VAL A 74 4.11 -1.57 18.64
C VAL A 74 5.42 -1.06 18.02
N ILE A 75 5.42 -0.81 16.71
CA ILE A 75 6.57 -0.22 15.99
C ILE A 75 6.85 1.19 16.52
N ALA A 76 5.82 2.00 16.75
CA ALA A 76 5.95 3.35 17.28
C ALA A 76 6.67 3.39 18.64
N GLU A 77 6.39 2.43 19.51
CA GLU A 77 7.03 2.30 20.83
C GLU A 77 8.49 1.80 20.76
N ARG A 78 8.88 1.16 19.66
CA ARG A 78 10.23 0.63 19.44
C ARG A 78 11.11 1.53 18.56
N THR A 79 10.57 2.61 18.03
CA THR A 79 11.24 3.54 17.11
C THR A 79 11.05 4.98 17.55
N GLU A 80 11.98 5.87 17.16
CA GLU A 80 11.95 7.27 17.55
C GLU A 80 11.68 8.24 16.37
N ARG A 81 12.11 7.87 15.17
CA ARG A 81 12.10 8.75 13.97
C ARG A 81 11.32 8.17 12.81
N LEU A 82 11.30 6.84 12.69
CA LEU A 82 10.69 6.13 11.57
C LEU A 82 9.21 6.52 11.42
N ARG A 83 8.83 6.99 10.24
CA ARG A 83 7.42 7.23 9.92
C ARG A 83 6.74 5.89 9.61
N ILE A 84 5.50 5.73 10.04
CA ILE A 84 4.76 4.47 9.96
C ILE A 84 3.56 4.68 9.05
N GLY A 85 3.62 4.11 7.85
CA GLY A 85 2.56 4.21 6.85
C GLY A 85 1.73 2.93 6.75
N MET A 86 0.48 3.09 6.35
CA MET A 86 -0.39 1.98 5.95
C MET A 86 -0.49 1.95 4.43
N ALA A 87 -0.21 0.81 3.82
CA ALA A 87 -0.32 0.65 2.37
C ALA A 87 -1.15 -0.61 2.02
N PHE A 88 -2.45 -0.61 2.33
CA PHE A 88 -3.28 0.51 2.84
C PHE A 88 -4.28 0.00 3.87
N ASN A 89 -4.87 0.88 4.71
CA ASN A 89 -6.10 0.52 5.40
C ASN A 89 -7.21 0.35 4.36
N ILE A 90 -7.88 -0.78 4.37
CA ILE A 90 -8.95 -1.10 3.40
C ILE A 90 -10.27 -0.54 3.93
N VAL A 91 -10.47 0.75 3.71
CA VAL A 91 -11.54 1.55 4.32
C VAL A 91 -12.93 0.93 4.26
N PRO A 92 -13.40 0.31 3.14
CA PRO A 92 -14.71 -0.33 3.12
C PRO A 92 -14.86 -1.51 4.09
N GLN A 93 -13.76 -2.09 4.57
CA GLN A 93 -13.78 -3.21 5.53
C GLN A 93 -13.80 -2.74 6.99
N TRP A 94 -13.74 -1.42 7.21
CA TRP A 94 -13.75 -0.81 8.52
C TRP A 94 -15.05 -0.03 8.79
N HIS A 95 -15.41 0.05 10.06
CA HIS A 95 -16.33 1.10 10.47
C HIS A 95 -15.57 2.45 10.48
N PRO A 96 -16.00 3.49 9.74
CA PRO A 96 -15.18 4.68 9.52
C PRO A 96 -14.79 5.41 10.81
N LEU A 97 -15.69 5.50 11.79
CA LEU A 97 -15.39 6.13 13.07
C LEU A 97 -14.35 5.33 13.86
N ARG A 98 -14.41 3.98 13.82
CA ARG A 98 -13.41 3.15 14.49
C ARG A 98 -12.04 3.29 13.85
N LEU A 99 -11.95 3.32 12.53
CA LEU A 99 -10.70 3.58 11.83
C LEU A 99 -10.13 4.96 12.19
N ALA A 100 -10.97 5.99 12.28
CA ALA A 100 -10.55 7.33 12.68
C ALA A 100 -10.01 7.36 14.13
N GLU A 101 -10.71 6.71 15.08
CA GLU A 101 -10.25 6.61 16.49
C GLU A 101 -8.91 5.86 16.59
N ASP A 102 -8.78 4.72 15.91
CA ASP A 102 -7.60 3.89 15.95
C ASP A 102 -6.40 4.59 15.31
N PHE A 103 -6.61 5.27 14.15
CA PHE A 103 -5.57 6.08 13.51
C PHE A 103 -5.14 7.27 14.39
N ALA A 104 -6.08 8.03 14.94
CA ALA A 104 -5.77 9.17 15.82
C ALA A 104 -4.97 8.71 17.04
N THR A 105 -5.33 7.54 17.59
CA THR A 105 -4.62 6.94 18.73
C THR A 105 -3.18 6.59 18.33
N LEU A 106 -2.98 5.87 17.22
CA LEU A 106 -1.64 5.54 16.71
C LEU A 106 -0.83 6.82 16.42
N HIS A 107 -1.45 7.81 15.78
CA HIS A 107 -0.78 9.05 15.41
C HIS A 107 -0.28 9.82 16.65
N ASN A 108 -1.09 9.87 17.69
CA ASN A 108 -0.69 10.50 18.96
C ASN A 108 0.39 9.69 19.71
N ILE A 109 0.27 8.34 19.78
CA ILE A 109 1.28 7.48 20.39
C ILE A 109 2.63 7.66 19.68
N SER A 110 2.62 7.70 18.34
CA SER A 110 3.84 7.86 17.56
C SER A 110 4.43 9.28 17.56
N GLY A 111 3.81 10.25 18.25
CA GLY A 111 4.26 11.64 18.22
C GLY A 111 4.11 12.30 16.85
N GLY A 112 3.10 11.93 16.05
CA GLY A 112 2.82 12.49 14.74
C GLY A 112 3.52 11.77 13.58
N ARG A 113 4.11 10.59 13.80
CA ARG A 113 4.84 9.84 12.76
C ARG A 113 3.97 8.93 11.90
N ALA A 114 2.72 8.65 12.31
CA ALA A 114 1.83 7.80 11.52
C ALA A 114 1.31 8.51 10.27
N ILE A 115 1.20 7.78 9.17
CA ILE A 115 0.68 8.23 7.87
C ILE A 115 -0.61 7.46 7.58
N LEU A 116 -1.70 8.16 7.30
CA LEU A 116 -2.97 7.55 6.93
C LEU A 116 -2.95 7.12 5.47
N GLY A 117 -2.59 5.86 5.23
CA GLY A 117 -2.72 5.28 3.90
C GLY A 117 -4.06 4.57 3.75
N VAL A 118 -4.78 4.82 2.66
CA VAL A 118 -6.15 4.33 2.44
C VAL A 118 -6.33 3.67 1.09
N GLY A 119 -7.13 2.61 1.06
CA GLY A 119 -7.42 1.84 -0.15
C GLY A 119 -8.83 1.27 -0.14
N ARG A 120 -9.27 0.76 -1.31
CA ARG A 120 -10.60 0.15 -1.49
C ARG A 120 -10.59 -1.38 -1.40
N GLY A 121 -9.39 -1.98 -1.36
CA GLY A 121 -9.19 -3.42 -1.41
C GLY A 121 -9.02 -3.97 -2.82
N THR A 122 -8.54 -5.21 -2.91
CA THR A 122 -8.26 -5.92 -4.17
C THR A 122 -8.65 -7.38 -4.13
N VAL A 123 -8.85 -7.97 -2.94
CA VAL A 123 -9.07 -9.40 -2.75
C VAL A 123 -10.55 -9.66 -2.43
N PRO A 124 -11.33 -10.29 -3.35
CA PRO A 124 -12.77 -10.54 -3.14
C PRO A 124 -13.06 -11.35 -1.88
N ARG A 125 -12.24 -12.39 -1.59
CA ARG A 125 -12.40 -13.20 -0.38
C ARG A 125 -12.41 -12.36 0.90
N GLU A 126 -11.54 -11.38 1.00
CA GLU A 126 -11.43 -10.48 2.16
C GLU A 126 -12.66 -9.56 2.24
N ALA A 127 -12.99 -8.92 1.12
CA ALA A 127 -14.10 -8.00 1.04
C ALA A 127 -15.43 -8.67 1.41
N GLU A 128 -15.76 -9.80 0.78
CA GLU A 128 -17.04 -10.48 0.98
C GLU A 128 -17.19 -11.05 2.41
N VAL A 129 -16.12 -11.62 2.96
CA VAL A 129 -16.15 -12.13 4.36
C VAL A 129 -16.32 -10.99 5.36
N LEU A 130 -15.78 -9.82 5.10
CA LEU A 130 -15.92 -8.64 5.95
C LEU A 130 -17.17 -7.81 5.62
N GLY A 131 -18.07 -8.32 4.77
CA GLY A 131 -19.38 -7.73 4.51
C GLY A 131 -19.36 -6.57 3.52
N THR A 132 -18.30 -6.45 2.72
CA THR A 132 -18.23 -5.51 1.62
C THR A 132 -18.18 -6.24 0.28
N ARG A 133 -18.10 -5.51 -0.82
CA ARG A 133 -17.98 -6.08 -2.16
C ARG A 133 -16.87 -5.38 -2.92
N ILE A 134 -16.28 -6.09 -3.86
CA ILE A 134 -15.34 -5.52 -4.82
C ILE A 134 -15.59 -6.13 -6.18
N GLY A 135 -15.53 -5.33 -7.24
CA GLY A 135 -15.66 -5.82 -8.59
C GLY A 135 -14.50 -6.76 -8.93
N SER A 136 -14.80 -8.02 -9.25
CA SER A 136 -13.84 -9.01 -9.73
C SER A 136 -14.09 -9.34 -11.19
N PHE A 137 -13.05 -9.77 -11.93
CA PHE A 137 -13.15 -10.03 -13.36
C PHE A 137 -14.15 -11.15 -13.74
N ASP A 138 -14.42 -12.05 -12.81
CA ASP A 138 -15.31 -13.21 -13.03
C ASP A 138 -16.74 -12.95 -12.55
N ASN A 139 -17.03 -11.75 -12.02
CA ASN A 139 -18.35 -11.42 -11.48
C ASN A 139 -19.19 -10.68 -12.53
N PRO A 140 -20.38 -11.18 -12.91
CA PRO A 140 -21.28 -10.49 -13.85
C PRO A 140 -21.77 -9.13 -13.33
N ASP A 141 -21.79 -8.93 -12.01
CA ASP A 141 -22.19 -7.70 -11.33
C ASP A 141 -21.01 -6.75 -11.03
N GLN A 142 -19.83 -7.00 -11.62
CA GLN A 142 -18.58 -6.27 -11.36
C GLN A 142 -18.75 -4.74 -11.32
N ALA A 143 -19.47 -4.18 -12.29
CA ALA A 143 -19.61 -2.73 -12.38
C ALA A 143 -20.43 -2.15 -11.22
N GLU A 144 -21.47 -2.85 -10.78
CA GLU A 144 -22.30 -2.43 -9.65
C GLU A 144 -21.57 -2.62 -8.32
N ASP A 145 -20.87 -3.74 -8.14
CA ASP A 145 -20.04 -3.97 -6.95
C ASP A 145 -18.91 -2.93 -6.83
N ASP A 146 -18.25 -2.56 -7.94
CA ASP A 146 -17.25 -1.47 -7.93
C ASP A 146 -17.87 -0.11 -7.61
N ARG A 147 -19.07 0.17 -8.12
CA ARG A 147 -19.81 1.40 -7.81
C ARG A 147 -20.16 1.50 -6.32
N LEU A 148 -20.69 0.42 -5.75
CA LEU A 148 -21.07 0.37 -4.33
C LEU A 148 -19.85 0.45 -3.42
N ASN A 149 -18.77 -0.25 -3.74
CA ASN A 149 -17.50 -0.17 -3.01
C ASN A 149 -16.93 1.25 -3.03
N ARG A 150 -17.01 1.92 -4.18
CA ARG A 150 -16.56 3.31 -4.31
C ARG A 150 -17.41 4.26 -3.49
N LEU A 151 -18.74 4.14 -3.54
CA LEU A 151 -19.65 4.95 -2.75
C LEU A 151 -19.38 4.79 -1.25
N GLN A 152 -19.24 3.54 -0.79
CA GLN A 152 -18.90 3.23 0.60
C GLN A 152 -17.55 3.82 1.00
N PHE A 153 -16.52 3.71 0.14
CA PHE A 153 -15.22 4.32 0.38
C PHE A 153 -15.30 5.85 0.47
N ASP A 154 -15.97 6.48 -0.49
CA ASP A 154 -16.04 7.94 -0.60
C ASP A 154 -16.77 8.54 0.61
N GLU A 155 -17.88 7.97 1.04
CA GLU A 155 -18.60 8.43 2.24
C GLU A 155 -17.81 8.13 3.53
N ALA A 156 -17.20 6.94 3.64
CA ALA A 156 -16.36 6.61 4.78
C ALA A 156 -15.20 7.59 4.93
N MET A 157 -14.54 7.96 3.81
CA MET A 157 -13.46 8.95 3.84
C MET A 157 -13.94 10.37 4.20
N GLN A 158 -15.15 10.76 3.79
CA GLN A 158 -15.74 12.02 4.26
C GLN A 158 -15.96 12.00 5.77
N VAL A 159 -16.54 10.92 6.30
CA VAL A 159 -16.71 10.73 7.76
C VAL A 159 -15.39 10.76 8.50
N ILE A 160 -14.38 10.02 8.03
CA ILE A 160 -13.04 9.98 8.64
C ILE A 160 -12.41 11.38 8.62
N ASN A 161 -12.50 12.08 7.50
CA ASN A 161 -11.93 13.43 7.39
C ASN A 161 -12.63 14.42 8.34
N LEU A 162 -13.96 14.40 8.44
CA LEU A 162 -14.69 15.20 9.42
C LEU A 162 -14.28 14.86 10.85
N ALA A 163 -14.26 13.58 11.18
CA ALA A 163 -13.91 13.11 12.54
C ALA A 163 -12.50 13.51 12.98
N LEU A 164 -11.52 13.48 12.05
CA LEU A 164 -10.13 13.79 12.35
C LEU A 164 -9.81 15.30 12.39
N ASN A 165 -10.62 16.15 11.74
CA ASN A 165 -10.31 17.57 11.57
C ASN A 165 -11.30 18.51 12.24
N GLU A 166 -12.56 18.10 12.47
CA GLU A 166 -13.59 18.97 13.04
C GLU A 166 -13.81 18.65 14.52
N GLU A 167 -13.95 19.68 15.35
CA GLU A 167 -14.24 19.49 16.78
C GLU A 167 -15.59 18.81 17.01
N ARG A 168 -16.59 19.16 16.18
CA ARG A 168 -17.93 18.58 16.19
C ARG A 168 -18.37 18.37 14.75
N PHE A 169 -18.98 17.23 14.48
CA PHE A 169 -19.44 16.89 13.12
C PHE A 169 -20.71 16.05 13.12
N SER A 170 -21.42 16.10 12.02
CA SER A 170 -22.44 15.13 11.63
C SER A 170 -22.25 14.80 10.13
N PHE A 171 -22.73 13.64 9.72
CA PHE A 171 -22.68 13.21 8.32
C PHE A 171 -23.95 12.42 7.98
N HIS A 172 -24.62 12.79 6.90
CA HIS A 172 -25.86 12.17 6.45
C HIS A 172 -25.72 11.82 4.96
N GLY A 173 -25.34 10.58 4.67
CA GLY A 173 -25.09 10.05 3.34
C GLY A 173 -26.09 8.97 2.93
N GLU A 174 -25.76 8.27 1.87
CA GLU A 174 -26.54 7.13 1.36
C GLU A 174 -26.18 5.83 2.13
N VAL A 175 -24.90 5.69 2.52
CA VAL A 175 -24.36 4.51 3.22
C VAL A 175 -24.25 4.77 4.73
N TYR A 176 -23.81 5.96 5.11
CA TYR A 176 -23.55 6.30 6.52
C TYR A 176 -24.44 7.45 7.00
N ASP A 177 -24.93 7.31 8.24
CA ASP A 177 -25.75 8.32 8.93
C ASP A 177 -25.23 8.48 10.35
N PHE A 178 -24.50 9.58 10.64
CA PHE A 178 -23.81 9.81 11.91
C PHE A 178 -24.02 11.23 12.45
N PRO A 179 -24.60 11.38 13.69
CA PRO A 179 -25.28 10.32 14.45
C PRO A 179 -26.63 9.96 13.80
N PRO A 180 -27.05 8.70 13.86
CA PRO A 180 -28.44 8.38 13.49
C PRO A 180 -29.42 9.13 14.41
N PRO A 181 -30.59 9.59 13.90
CA PRO A 181 -31.50 10.41 14.66
C PRO A 181 -32.09 9.70 15.86
N GLY A 182 -32.30 10.46 16.94
CA GLY A 182 -33.03 9.99 18.10
C GLY A 182 -32.22 9.19 19.11
N ILE A 183 -30.91 9.27 19.10
CA ILE A 183 -30.06 8.68 20.15
C ILE A 183 -30.20 9.54 21.43
N PRO A 184 -30.76 8.99 22.54
CA PRO A 184 -30.92 9.75 23.79
C PRO A 184 -29.57 9.84 24.54
N ASP A 185 -29.22 11.02 25.00
CA ASP A 185 -28.09 11.25 25.92
C ASP A 185 -28.42 12.30 26.98
N ARG A 186 -28.35 11.92 28.25
CA ARG A 186 -28.45 12.79 29.43
C ARG A 186 -29.64 13.75 29.45
N GLY A 187 -30.78 13.35 28.88
CA GLY A 187 -32.03 14.12 28.83
C GLY A 187 -32.21 14.97 27.58
N ASP A 188 -31.31 14.84 26.64
CA ASP A 188 -31.36 15.43 25.29
C ASP A 188 -31.09 14.36 24.21
N PHE A 189 -30.82 14.75 23.00
CA PHE A 189 -30.46 13.87 21.89
C PHE A 189 -29.07 14.22 21.38
N VAL A 190 -28.39 13.20 20.81
CA VAL A 190 -27.10 13.38 20.15
C VAL A 190 -27.33 13.88 18.72
N ASP A 191 -26.96 15.13 18.45
CA ASP A 191 -27.11 15.75 17.13
C ASP A 191 -25.76 15.88 16.38
N GLU A 192 -24.65 15.85 17.12
CA GLU A 192 -23.28 15.90 16.59
C GLU A 192 -22.37 14.98 17.38
N LEU A 193 -21.26 14.58 16.76
CA LEU A 193 -20.22 13.75 17.36
C LEU A 193 -18.93 14.54 17.55
N THR A 194 -18.12 14.11 18.49
CA THR A 194 -16.71 14.53 18.66
C THR A 194 -15.86 13.28 18.72
N LEU A 195 -14.84 13.18 17.89
CA LEU A 195 -13.88 12.07 17.95
C LEU A 195 -13.00 12.19 19.20
N VAL A 196 -12.79 11.09 19.91
CA VAL A 196 -11.94 11.04 21.11
C VAL A 196 -11.06 9.79 21.07
N PRO A 197 -9.71 9.94 20.97
CA PRO A 197 -8.98 11.20 20.85
C PRO A 197 -9.02 11.78 19.43
N GLN A 198 -8.72 13.07 19.29
CA GLN A 198 -8.36 13.66 17.98
C GLN A 198 -6.84 13.69 17.82
N PRO A 199 -6.33 13.76 16.56
CA PRO A 199 -4.91 13.97 16.31
C PRO A 199 -4.44 15.31 16.90
N ILE A 200 -3.31 15.28 17.64
CA ILE A 200 -2.67 16.50 18.18
C ILE A 200 -1.56 17.05 17.28
N HIS A 201 -1.19 16.30 16.26
CA HIS A 201 -0.21 16.69 15.24
C HIS A 201 -0.84 16.70 13.86
N PRO A 202 -0.35 17.50 12.91
CA PRO A 202 -0.74 17.39 11.51
C PRO A 202 -0.44 15.99 10.97
N PHE A 203 -1.32 15.47 10.12
CA PHE A 203 -1.14 14.17 9.48
C PHE A 203 -1.28 14.25 7.97
N GLU A 204 -0.81 13.22 7.30
CA GLU A 204 -0.91 13.09 5.85
C GLU A 204 -1.79 11.90 5.49
N THR A 205 -2.59 12.07 4.43
CA THR A 205 -3.35 10.99 3.82
C THR A 205 -2.74 10.63 2.47
N TRP A 206 -2.56 9.34 2.21
CA TRP A 206 -2.03 8.79 0.96
C TRP A 206 -2.93 7.69 0.43
N GLN A 207 -3.10 7.63 -0.89
CA GLN A 207 -3.94 6.63 -1.55
C GLN A 207 -3.26 6.03 -2.78
N ALA A 208 -3.49 4.74 -3.03
CA ALA A 208 -3.08 4.10 -4.29
C ALA A 208 -3.81 4.73 -5.48
N VAL A 209 -3.04 5.16 -6.49
CA VAL A 209 -3.56 5.74 -7.72
C VAL A 209 -3.44 4.70 -8.83
N THR A 210 -4.50 3.93 -9.05
CA THR A 210 -4.51 2.78 -9.97
C THR A 210 -5.59 2.86 -11.05
N SER A 211 -6.45 3.88 -10.99
CA SER A 211 -7.58 4.02 -11.91
C SER A 211 -7.87 5.48 -12.26
N PRO A 212 -8.52 5.78 -13.40
CA PRO A 212 -8.88 7.15 -13.75
C PRO A 212 -9.67 7.91 -12.66
N PRO A 213 -10.65 7.32 -11.96
CA PRO A 213 -11.32 8.03 -10.87
C PRO A 213 -10.39 8.44 -9.72
N THR A 214 -9.40 7.59 -9.34
CA THR A 214 -8.45 7.95 -8.28
C THR A 214 -7.48 9.04 -8.72
N LEU A 215 -7.12 9.10 -10.01
CA LEU A 215 -6.33 10.20 -10.59
C LEU A 215 -7.03 11.56 -10.50
N GLU A 216 -8.37 11.58 -10.57
CA GLU A 216 -9.14 12.83 -10.44
C GLU A 216 -9.40 13.20 -8.98
N GLN A 217 -9.68 12.22 -8.14
CA GLN A 217 -10.16 12.44 -6.77
C GLN A 217 -9.04 12.73 -5.77
N VAL A 218 -7.97 11.93 -5.78
CA VAL A 218 -6.90 12.01 -4.79
C VAL A 218 -6.21 13.37 -4.75
N PRO A 219 -5.79 13.95 -5.90
CA PRO A 219 -5.19 15.29 -5.90
C PRO A 219 -6.19 16.38 -5.49
N ARG A 220 -7.49 16.27 -5.85
CA ARG A 220 -8.52 17.26 -5.45
C ARG A 220 -8.72 17.29 -3.93
N TRP A 221 -8.55 16.17 -3.26
CA TRP A 221 -8.63 16.09 -1.80
C TRP A 221 -7.34 16.53 -1.09
N GLY A 222 -6.30 16.90 -1.84
CA GLY A 222 -5.00 17.32 -1.28
C GLY A 222 -4.17 16.16 -0.72
N TRP A 223 -4.48 14.93 -1.08
CA TRP A 223 -3.78 13.73 -0.61
C TRP A 223 -2.59 13.38 -1.49
N GLY A 224 -1.70 12.56 -0.94
CA GLY A 224 -0.61 11.97 -1.69
C GLY A 224 -1.06 10.78 -2.53
N GLY A 225 -0.51 10.64 -3.72
CA GLY A 225 -0.73 9.54 -4.64
C GLY A 225 0.42 8.53 -4.60
N VAL A 226 0.08 7.24 -4.43
CA VAL A 226 1.03 6.13 -4.50
C VAL A 226 0.87 5.43 -5.84
N PHE A 227 1.92 5.48 -6.66
CA PHE A 227 1.96 4.93 -8.02
C PHE A 227 2.63 3.57 -7.99
N TRP A 228 1.82 2.53 -8.09
CA TRP A 228 2.24 1.15 -8.00
C TRP A 228 3.01 0.68 -9.25
N ASN A 229 3.62 -0.47 -9.19
CA ASN A 229 4.43 -1.17 -10.20
C ASN A 229 3.80 -1.21 -11.62
N ASN A 230 3.78 -0.09 -12.32
CA ASN A 230 3.31 0.01 -13.69
C ASN A 230 4.45 0.35 -14.64
N HIS A 231 4.29 -0.01 -15.92
CA HIS A 231 5.20 0.39 -16.99
C HIS A 231 5.47 1.90 -16.94
N PRO A 232 6.71 2.35 -17.16
CA PRO A 232 7.11 3.76 -17.04
C PRO A 232 6.25 4.74 -17.83
N THR A 233 5.82 4.35 -19.04
CA THR A 233 4.93 5.17 -19.87
C THR A 233 3.59 5.44 -19.20
N PHE A 234 2.96 4.41 -18.64
CA PHE A 234 1.68 4.59 -17.92
C PHE A 234 1.89 5.35 -16.62
N THR A 235 2.99 5.05 -15.91
CA THR A 235 3.36 5.81 -14.70
C THR A 235 3.54 7.28 -15.03
N ARG A 236 4.26 7.65 -16.10
CA ARG A 236 4.45 9.03 -16.53
C ARG A 236 3.14 9.74 -16.85
N GLN A 237 2.27 9.10 -17.64
CA GLN A 237 0.96 9.66 -17.97
C GLN A 237 0.12 9.96 -16.72
N ASN A 238 0.07 9.00 -15.80
CA ASN A 238 -0.66 9.16 -14.55
C ASN A 238 -0.03 10.21 -13.63
N TRP A 239 1.30 10.27 -13.59
CA TRP A 239 2.07 11.23 -12.81
C TRP A 239 1.83 12.67 -13.25
N ASP A 240 1.83 12.89 -14.56
CA ASP A 240 1.55 14.20 -15.16
C ASP A 240 0.09 14.58 -14.94
N ARG A 241 -0.86 13.67 -15.19
CA ARG A 241 -2.29 13.92 -14.95
C ARG A 241 -2.60 14.26 -13.49
N PHE A 242 -1.98 13.57 -12.55
CA PHE A 242 -2.10 13.88 -11.13
C PHE A 242 -1.67 15.33 -10.82
N GLY A 243 -0.55 15.76 -11.40
CA GLY A 243 -0.04 17.13 -11.26
C GLY A 243 -0.98 18.18 -11.85
N GLU A 244 -1.55 17.91 -13.05
CA GLU A 244 -2.54 18.78 -13.68
C GLU A 244 -3.79 18.95 -12.81
N VAL A 245 -4.36 17.84 -12.32
CA VAL A 245 -5.55 17.88 -11.45
C VAL A 245 -5.27 18.60 -10.14
N TRP A 246 -4.08 18.41 -9.59
CA TRP A 246 -3.64 19.16 -8.40
C TRP A 246 -3.64 20.66 -8.67
N GLU A 247 -3.03 21.10 -9.77
CA GLU A 247 -2.96 22.52 -10.13
C GLU A 247 -4.36 23.10 -10.39
N GLU A 248 -5.24 22.35 -11.08
CA GLU A 248 -6.65 22.73 -11.27
C GLU A 248 -7.38 22.94 -9.94
N ALA A 249 -7.15 22.08 -8.95
CA ALA A 249 -7.85 22.08 -7.68
C ALA A 249 -7.31 23.12 -6.67
N HIS A 250 -5.99 23.34 -6.66
CA HIS A 250 -5.32 24.12 -5.61
C HIS A 250 -4.70 25.43 -6.12
N GLY A 251 -4.73 25.71 -7.44
CA GLY A 251 -4.24 26.95 -8.04
C GLY A 251 -2.71 27.07 -8.02
N ARG A 252 -1.98 25.96 -7.80
CA ARG A 252 -0.52 25.91 -7.87
C ARG A 252 -0.05 24.57 -8.40
N ALA A 253 1.05 24.54 -9.13
CA ALA A 253 1.72 23.31 -9.51
C ALA A 253 2.34 22.61 -8.27
N LEU A 254 2.47 21.29 -8.34
CA LEU A 254 3.26 20.54 -7.39
C LEU A 254 4.76 20.80 -7.61
N GLU A 255 5.50 20.86 -6.52
CA GLU A 255 6.95 20.81 -6.57
C GLU A 255 7.43 19.41 -7.02
N ARG A 256 8.71 19.30 -7.30
CA ARG A 256 9.33 18.04 -7.70
C ARG A 256 9.07 16.98 -6.63
N GLY A 257 8.48 15.84 -7.02
CA GLY A 257 8.15 14.72 -6.14
C GLY A 257 7.06 14.98 -5.09
N GLU A 258 6.58 16.22 -4.93
CA GLU A 258 5.57 16.56 -3.94
C GLU A 258 4.29 15.73 -4.16
N LYS A 259 3.74 15.16 -3.07
CA LYS A 259 2.49 14.39 -3.06
C LYS A 259 2.44 13.19 -4.01
N ARG A 260 3.56 12.73 -4.51
CA ARG A 260 3.66 11.59 -5.42
C ARG A 260 4.76 10.64 -4.95
N MET A 261 4.43 9.37 -4.83
CA MET A 261 5.33 8.30 -4.39
C MET A 261 5.34 7.18 -5.43
N LEU A 262 6.53 6.79 -5.88
CA LEU A 262 6.72 5.68 -6.80
C LEU A 262 7.01 4.41 -6.03
N VAL A 263 6.31 3.31 -6.34
CA VAL A 263 6.59 1.97 -5.79
C VAL A 263 7.33 1.13 -6.82
N ARG A 264 8.40 0.45 -6.40
CA ARG A 264 9.13 -0.52 -7.23
C ARG A 264 9.59 -1.71 -6.41
N CYS A 265 9.40 -2.91 -6.96
CA CYS A 265 10.07 -4.11 -6.49
C CYS A 265 11.56 -3.95 -6.76
N VAL A 266 12.41 -4.40 -5.83
CA VAL A 266 13.86 -4.20 -5.92
C VAL A 266 14.59 -5.43 -5.39
N HIS A 267 15.68 -5.81 -6.06
CA HIS A 267 16.61 -6.82 -5.57
C HIS A 267 18.04 -6.50 -5.97
N VAL A 268 18.97 -6.57 -5.03
CA VAL A 268 20.39 -6.23 -5.20
C VAL A 268 21.27 -7.42 -4.86
N ALA A 269 22.19 -7.79 -5.75
CA ALA A 269 23.20 -8.80 -5.49
C ALA A 269 24.59 -8.38 -6.00
N ASP A 270 25.60 -9.25 -5.82
CA ASP A 270 26.97 -8.93 -6.24
C ASP A 270 27.14 -8.95 -7.76
N THR A 271 26.31 -9.73 -8.48
CA THR A 271 26.24 -9.74 -9.95
C THR A 271 24.80 -9.70 -10.42
N TYR A 272 24.60 -9.27 -11.67
CA TYR A 272 23.26 -9.25 -12.29
C TYR A 272 22.64 -10.64 -12.38
N GLU A 273 23.42 -11.65 -12.76
CA GLU A 273 22.96 -13.02 -12.87
C GLU A 273 22.50 -13.56 -11.51
N GLN A 274 23.27 -13.28 -10.46
CA GLN A 274 22.91 -13.66 -9.09
C GLN A 274 21.60 -12.96 -8.66
N ALA A 275 21.45 -11.67 -8.92
CA ALA A 275 20.24 -10.93 -8.58
C ALA A 275 18.99 -11.52 -9.25
N VAL A 276 19.11 -11.90 -10.53
CA VAL A 276 18.02 -12.54 -11.30
C VAL A 276 17.69 -13.91 -10.72
N ASP A 277 18.70 -14.73 -10.40
CA ASP A 277 18.48 -16.07 -9.87
C ASP A 277 17.85 -16.04 -8.46
N GLU A 278 18.28 -15.13 -7.60
CA GLU A 278 17.78 -14.97 -6.23
C GLU A 278 16.33 -14.47 -6.19
N VAL A 279 15.96 -13.51 -7.03
CA VAL A 279 14.62 -12.89 -6.99
C VAL A 279 13.55 -13.70 -7.72
N ARG A 280 13.93 -14.61 -8.62
CA ARG A 280 13.01 -15.37 -9.46
C ARG A 280 11.95 -16.16 -8.69
N PRO A 281 12.27 -16.94 -7.64
CA PRO A 281 11.24 -17.66 -6.90
C PRO A 281 10.16 -16.75 -6.32
N GLY A 282 10.56 -15.66 -5.72
CA GLY A 282 9.64 -14.67 -5.13
C GLY A 282 8.82 -13.93 -6.17
N HIS A 283 9.42 -13.57 -7.33
CA HIS A 283 8.70 -13.01 -8.46
C HIS A 283 7.60 -13.95 -8.96
N ASP A 284 7.94 -15.20 -9.21
CA ASP A 284 6.99 -16.19 -9.73
C ASP A 284 5.88 -16.48 -8.71
N GLU A 285 6.21 -16.52 -7.41
CA GLU A 285 5.22 -16.66 -6.34
C GLU A 285 4.30 -15.44 -6.21
N MET A 286 4.83 -14.21 -6.37
CA MET A 286 4.02 -12.99 -6.38
C MET A 286 2.96 -13.03 -7.48
N TRP A 287 3.29 -13.55 -8.67
CA TRP A 287 2.33 -13.64 -9.76
C TRP A 287 1.29 -14.74 -9.56
N LYS A 288 1.57 -15.77 -8.78
CA LYS A 288 0.54 -16.72 -8.34
C LYS A 288 -0.50 -16.05 -7.43
N PHE A 289 -0.05 -15.11 -6.60
CA PHE A 289 -0.91 -14.31 -5.72
C PHE A 289 -1.66 -13.21 -6.49
N LEU A 290 -0.96 -12.36 -7.24
CA LEU A 290 -1.54 -11.15 -7.87
C LEU A 290 -2.21 -11.43 -9.23
N GLY A 291 -1.76 -12.44 -9.95
CA GLY A 291 -2.26 -12.76 -11.30
C GLY A 291 -3.79 -12.92 -11.35
N PRO A 292 -4.43 -13.66 -10.43
CA PRO A 292 -5.89 -13.81 -10.39
C PRO A 292 -6.67 -12.51 -10.22
N TYR A 293 -6.03 -11.46 -9.70
CA TYR A 293 -6.66 -10.13 -9.49
C TYR A 293 -6.38 -9.14 -10.62
N GLY A 294 -5.78 -9.60 -11.74
CA GLY A 294 -5.60 -8.80 -12.95
C GLY A 294 -4.57 -7.67 -12.86
N TRP A 295 -3.55 -7.83 -12.02
CA TRP A 295 -2.48 -6.84 -11.84
C TRP A 295 -1.57 -6.68 -13.07
N SER A 296 -1.60 -7.64 -14.01
CA SER A 296 -0.85 -7.57 -15.27
C SER A 296 -1.17 -6.36 -16.15
N LYS A 297 -2.33 -5.71 -15.96
CA LYS A 297 -2.67 -4.45 -16.66
C LYS A 297 -1.67 -3.31 -16.46
N GLY A 298 -0.79 -3.40 -15.48
CA GLY A 298 0.32 -2.49 -15.27
C GLY A 298 1.45 -2.65 -16.28
N TYR A 299 1.53 -3.77 -16.99
CA TYR A 299 2.53 -4.06 -18.00
C TYR A 299 2.11 -3.54 -19.39
N MET A 300 3.10 -3.33 -20.24
CA MET A 300 2.89 -2.94 -21.63
C MET A 300 2.74 -4.19 -22.48
N GLY A 301 1.61 -4.34 -23.16
CA GLY A 301 1.42 -5.39 -24.17
C GLY A 301 2.15 -5.10 -25.47
N GLU A 302 2.24 -6.09 -26.36
CA GLU A 302 2.91 -5.98 -27.67
C GLU A 302 2.31 -4.88 -28.56
N ASP A 303 1.04 -4.55 -28.38
CA ASP A 303 0.34 -3.49 -29.12
C ASP A 303 0.53 -2.08 -28.52
N GLY A 304 1.36 -1.94 -27.50
CA GLY A 304 1.62 -0.68 -26.82
C GLY A 304 0.51 -0.23 -25.85
N LYS A 305 -0.44 -1.11 -25.55
CA LYS A 305 -1.53 -0.88 -24.58
C LYS A 305 -1.28 -1.68 -23.29
N PRO A 306 -2.06 -1.43 -22.22
CA PRO A 306 -2.01 -2.28 -21.05
C PRO A 306 -2.21 -3.76 -21.38
N ALA A 307 -1.39 -4.62 -20.80
CA ALA A 307 -1.45 -6.05 -21.01
C ALA A 307 -2.83 -6.62 -20.63
N ALA A 308 -3.21 -7.70 -21.30
CA ALA A 308 -4.49 -8.35 -21.07
C ALA A 308 -4.59 -8.85 -19.61
N PRO A 309 -5.77 -8.76 -18.96
CA PRO A 309 -6.01 -9.41 -17.68
C PRO A 309 -5.72 -10.91 -17.79
N GLY A 310 -4.98 -11.47 -16.84
CA GLY A 310 -4.60 -12.88 -16.85
C GLY A 310 -3.28 -13.20 -17.54
N LEU A 311 -2.60 -12.22 -18.17
CA LEU A 311 -1.18 -12.36 -18.48
C LEU A 311 -0.40 -12.59 -17.19
N ILE A 312 0.52 -13.51 -17.18
CA ILE A 312 1.52 -13.69 -16.13
C ILE A 312 2.85 -13.28 -16.71
N PRO A 313 3.38 -12.08 -16.39
CA PRO A 313 4.67 -11.62 -16.92
C PRO A 313 5.80 -12.49 -16.41
N GLY A 314 6.79 -12.74 -17.24
CA GLY A 314 8.06 -13.32 -16.80
C GLY A 314 8.94 -12.31 -16.05
N LEU A 315 9.91 -12.81 -15.30
CA LEU A 315 10.85 -11.93 -14.57
C LEU A 315 11.65 -11.04 -15.54
N GLU A 316 12.13 -11.60 -16.65
CA GLU A 316 12.86 -10.85 -17.68
C GLU A 316 12.00 -9.71 -18.24
N GLU A 317 10.74 -9.98 -18.53
CA GLU A 317 9.80 -8.95 -18.99
C GLU A 317 9.60 -7.86 -17.93
N SER A 318 9.52 -8.23 -16.67
CA SER A 318 9.38 -7.29 -15.55
C SER A 318 10.59 -6.36 -15.42
N ILE A 319 11.80 -6.90 -15.63
CA ILE A 319 13.06 -6.15 -15.62
C ILE A 319 13.18 -5.27 -16.87
N ASP A 320 12.95 -5.83 -18.06
CA ASP A 320 13.05 -5.12 -19.35
C ASP A 320 12.08 -3.92 -19.39
N GLN A 321 10.88 -4.09 -18.86
CA GLN A 321 9.90 -3.02 -18.72
C GLN A 321 10.18 -2.06 -17.56
N LYS A 322 11.29 -2.22 -16.83
CA LYS A 322 11.70 -1.39 -15.67
C LYS A 322 10.64 -1.31 -14.57
N ILE A 323 9.81 -2.33 -14.45
CA ILE A 323 8.84 -2.46 -13.37
C ILE A 323 9.52 -3.00 -12.11
N TRP A 324 10.49 -3.89 -12.29
CA TRP A 324 11.36 -4.42 -11.26
C TRP A 324 12.79 -3.88 -11.42
N LEU A 325 13.38 -3.39 -10.32
CA LEU A 325 14.75 -2.89 -10.27
C LEU A 325 15.65 -4.01 -9.76
N VAL A 326 16.33 -4.70 -10.65
CA VAL A 326 17.12 -5.89 -10.33
C VAL A 326 18.53 -5.73 -10.89
N GLY A 327 19.53 -6.11 -10.11
CA GLY A 327 20.93 -6.11 -10.55
C GLY A 327 21.91 -5.85 -9.43
N THR A 328 23.11 -5.37 -9.78
CA THR A 328 24.09 -4.87 -8.83
C THR A 328 23.63 -3.56 -8.19
N ALA A 329 24.31 -3.11 -7.14
CA ALA A 329 24.03 -1.80 -6.53
C ALA A 329 24.16 -0.66 -7.56
N ASP A 330 25.11 -0.76 -8.51
CA ASP A 330 25.27 0.19 -9.60
C ASP A 330 24.07 0.15 -10.54
N ASP A 331 23.64 -1.03 -10.99
CA ASP A 331 22.49 -1.19 -11.89
C ASP A 331 21.21 -0.63 -11.27
N VAL A 332 20.95 -0.94 -10.01
CA VAL A 332 19.75 -0.45 -9.30
C VAL A 332 19.84 1.06 -9.07
N GLY A 333 21.02 1.57 -8.72
CA GLY A 333 21.25 3.02 -8.60
C GLY A 333 20.96 3.76 -9.91
N GLU A 334 21.47 3.30 -11.05
CA GLU A 334 21.21 3.87 -12.37
C GLU A 334 19.71 3.81 -12.74
N GLN A 335 19.03 2.72 -12.39
CA GLN A 335 17.59 2.61 -12.65
C GLN A 335 16.77 3.60 -11.81
N ILE A 336 17.16 3.85 -10.56
CA ILE A 336 16.53 4.88 -9.70
C ILE A 336 16.81 6.28 -10.25
N GLU A 337 18.05 6.59 -10.66
CA GLU A 337 18.40 7.86 -11.31
C GLU A 337 17.56 8.09 -12.56
N TRP A 338 17.41 7.06 -13.37
CA TRP A 338 16.58 7.13 -14.58
C TRP A 338 15.11 7.49 -14.24
N TYR A 339 14.52 6.92 -13.17
CA TYR A 339 13.18 7.30 -12.72
C TYR A 339 13.14 8.72 -12.16
N ARG A 340 14.18 9.13 -11.45
CA ARG A 340 14.33 10.49 -10.94
C ARG A 340 14.36 11.52 -12.06
N ASP A 341 15.04 11.21 -13.16
CA ASP A 341 15.08 12.06 -14.34
C ASP A 341 13.75 12.04 -15.12
N LEU A 342 13.16 10.86 -15.27
CA LEU A 342 11.90 10.70 -16.00
C LEU A 342 10.73 11.41 -15.32
N LEU A 343 10.55 11.23 -14.02
CA LEU A 343 9.35 11.61 -13.27
C LEU A 343 9.59 12.75 -12.28
N GLY A 344 10.83 13.06 -11.94
CA GLY A 344 11.14 13.92 -10.80
C GLY A 344 10.82 13.27 -9.47
N VAL A 345 11.05 11.96 -9.33
CA VAL A 345 10.77 11.22 -8.09
C VAL A 345 11.64 11.75 -6.95
N GLU A 346 11.01 12.04 -5.80
CA GLU A 346 11.67 12.36 -4.53
C GLU A 346 11.15 11.45 -3.39
N ASN A 347 10.00 10.77 -3.60
CA ASN A 347 9.48 9.76 -2.68
C ASN A 347 9.45 8.41 -3.40
N LEU A 348 10.30 7.49 -2.94
CA LEU A 348 10.41 6.14 -3.48
C LEU A 348 10.08 5.12 -2.40
N MET A 349 9.09 4.28 -2.67
CA MET A 349 8.73 3.14 -1.84
C MET A 349 9.34 1.89 -2.44
N LEU A 350 10.43 1.41 -1.88
CA LEU A 350 11.08 0.18 -2.30
C LEU A 350 10.37 -1.03 -1.70
N PHE A 351 10.28 -2.08 -2.48
CA PHE A 351 9.65 -3.34 -2.12
C PHE A 351 10.69 -4.48 -2.25
N PRO A 352 11.52 -4.70 -1.20
CA PRO A 352 12.63 -5.64 -1.25
C PRO A 352 12.25 -7.08 -0.85
N MET A 353 11.05 -7.30 -0.30
CA MET A 353 10.59 -8.61 0.14
C MET A 353 9.56 -9.17 -0.85
N MET A 354 9.83 -10.34 -1.38
CA MET A 354 8.89 -11.08 -2.21
C MET A 354 8.19 -12.18 -1.39
N PRO A 355 7.01 -12.65 -1.82
CA PRO A 355 6.36 -13.78 -1.17
C PRO A 355 7.29 -14.98 -1.07
N GLY A 356 7.42 -15.52 0.13
CA GLY A 356 8.26 -16.68 0.40
C GLY A 356 9.71 -16.39 0.80
N ASP A 357 10.18 -15.14 0.67
CA ASP A 357 11.52 -14.77 1.09
C ASP A 357 11.73 -15.01 2.59
N SER A 358 12.94 -15.46 2.94
CA SER A 358 13.34 -15.50 4.34
C SER A 358 13.60 -14.09 4.87
N TYR A 359 13.30 -13.87 6.14
CA TYR A 359 13.57 -12.57 6.76
C TYR A 359 15.08 -12.22 6.79
N THR A 360 15.96 -13.21 6.84
CA THR A 360 17.41 -12.98 6.72
C THR A 360 17.76 -12.42 5.33
N ALA A 361 17.13 -12.91 4.27
CA ALA A 361 17.31 -12.35 2.93
C ALA A 361 16.76 -10.90 2.84
N VAL A 362 15.63 -10.64 3.45
CA VAL A 362 15.04 -9.29 3.52
C VAL A 362 15.94 -8.32 4.28
N GLU A 363 16.51 -8.75 5.41
CA GLU A 363 17.48 -7.95 6.20
C GLU A 363 18.74 -7.64 5.37
N ASP A 364 19.29 -8.62 4.63
CA ASP A 364 20.41 -8.41 3.71
C ASP A 364 20.06 -7.40 2.62
N GLN A 365 18.89 -7.54 1.98
CA GLN A 365 18.43 -6.59 0.96
C GLN A 365 18.28 -5.17 1.50
N LEU A 366 17.70 -5.00 2.68
CA LEU A 366 17.58 -3.70 3.34
C LEU A 366 18.97 -3.11 3.66
N GLY A 367 19.89 -3.93 4.13
CA GLY A 367 21.28 -3.53 4.40
C GLY A 367 21.98 -3.05 3.12
N ARG A 368 21.96 -3.85 2.04
CA ARG A 368 22.57 -3.51 0.73
C ARG A 368 21.97 -2.24 0.14
N LEU A 369 20.66 -2.09 0.16
CA LEU A 369 20.02 -0.86 -0.30
C LEU A 369 20.47 0.36 0.49
N ALA A 370 20.52 0.27 1.82
CA ALA A 370 20.88 1.38 2.70
C ALA A 370 22.37 1.78 2.57
N THR A 371 23.28 0.80 2.36
CA THR A 371 24.73 1.05 2.35
C THR A 371 25.28 1.32 0.96
N ASP A 372 24.75 0.65 -0.07
CA ASP A 372 25.38 0.61 -1.39
C ASP A 372 24.61 1.38 -2.45
N VAL A 373 23.28 1.59 -2.26
CA VAL A 373 22.41 2.24 -3.25
C VAL A 373 21.96 3.63 -2.77
N LEU A 374 21.28 3.73 -1.63
CA LEU A 374 20.62 4.97 -1.17
C LEU A 374 21.58 6.13 -0.88
N PRO A 375 22.86 5.95 -0.48
CA PRO A 375 23.79 7.08 -0.29
C PRO A 375 24.05 7.91 -1.54
N ARG A 376 23.72 7.42 -2.74
CA ARG A 376 23.79 8.19 -4.00
C ARG A 376 22.75 9.31 -4.10
N PHE A 377 21.70 9.23 -3.27
CA PHE A 377 20.51 10.09 -3.35
C PHE A 377 20.35 11.00 -2.12
N SER A 378 21.30 10.95 -1.18
CA SER A 378 21.33 11.75 0.07
C SER A 378 21.93 13.15 -0.13
#